data_0d9da41102370a44c4e72e58de809ee5
#
_entry.id   0d9da41102370a44c4e72e58de809ee5
#
_cell.length_a   1.000
_cell.length_b   1.000
_cell.length_c   1.000
_cell.angle_alpha   90.00
_cell.angle_beta   90.00
_cell.angle_gamma   90.00
#
_symmetry.space_group_name_H-M   'P 1'
#
loop_
_entity.id
_entity.type
_entity.pdbx_description
1 polymer ?
#
loop_
_entity_poly.entity_id
_entity_poly.type
_entity_poly.pdbx_seq_one_letter_code
_entity_poly.pdbx_strand_id
1 'polypeptide(L)'
;MKIWIICTGEKEGLRPKRCSAQDFDALSRRALEEDPGPRAEKKLPWEGKQVLVAPCPAAKRTAELLVDGGEVRDEPLLAPVTERSALDSDSLPLWFWREAARIQRGAGSSRQPESRKEIAARAEQLMARLEGEEKDCVLIADCILTEELLDRARVRGYTRARTGIFRYRPWERVLLTKRSVHCGGCAHNCLLSNPGCGIGRDKAARKSD
;
A
#
# COMPACT_ATOMS: atom_id res chain seq x y z
N MET A 1 13.66 -3.53 10.70
CA MET A 1 12.54 -4.14 9.97
C MET A 1 12.44 -3.58 8.56
N LYS A 2 12.29 -4.44 7.58
CA LYS A 2 12.05 -4.10 6.17
C LYS A 2 10.68 -4.63 5.76
N ILE A 3 9.89 -3.82 5.08
CA ILE A 3 8.59 -4.22 4.55
C ILE A 3 8.62 -4.04 3.03
N TRP A 4 8.40 -5.12 2.31
CA TRP A 4 8.12 -5.05 0.89
C TRP A 4 6.62 -4.96 0.68
N ILE A 5 6.16 -4.01 -0.12
CA ILE A 5 4.77 -3.94 -0.57
C ILE A 5 4.77 -4.16 -2.07
N ILE A 6 3.94 -5.10 -2.51
CA ILE A 6 3.78 -5.49 -3.91
C ILE A 6 2.31 -5.27 -4.27
N CYS A 7 2.05 -4.48 -5.30
CA CYS A 7 0.70 -4.38 -5.85
C CYS A 7 0.33 -5.67 -6.56
N THR A 8 -0.83 -6.21 -6.25
CA THR A 8 -1.41 -7.38 -6.93
C THR A 8 -1.33 -7.23 -8.44
N GLY A 9 -0.94 -8.28 -9.12
CA GLY A 9 -0.90 -8.34 -10.57
C GLY A 9 -2.30 -8.21 -11.18
N GLU A 10 -2.34 -7.75 -12.42
CA GLU A 10 -3.57 -7.66 -13.21
C GLU A 10 -3.30 -8.22 -14.60
N LYS A 11 -4.27 -8.94 -15.13
CA LYS A 11 -4.21 -9.54 -16.46
C LYS A 11 -4.10 -8.45 -17.54
N GLU A 12 -3.20 -8.65 -18.49
CA GLU A 12 -3.06 -7.75 -19.62
C GLU A 12 -4.35 -7.73 -20.48
N GLY A 13 -4.72 -6.54 -20.96
CA GLY A 13 -5.93 -6.36 -21.79
C GLY A 13 -7.24 -6.25 -21.02
N LEU A 14 -7.23 -6.41 -19.70
CA LEU A 14 -8.45 -6.30 -18.88
C LEU A 14 -9.07 -4.90 -18.85
N ARG A 15 -8.31 -3.87 -19.24
CA ARG A 15 -8.69 -2.46 -19.12
C ARG A 15 -9.23 -1.87 -20.41
N PRO A 16 -10.55 -1.83 -20.63
CA PRO A 16 -11.13 -1.12 -21.77
C PRO A 16 -10.89 0.38 -21.64
N LYS A 17 -10.86 1.09 -22.76
CA LYS A 17 -10.77 2.57 -22.74
C LYS A 17 -12.05 3.21 -22.18
N ARG A 18 -13.20 2.61 -22.46
CA ARG A 18 -14.53 3.02 -22.00
C ARG A 18 -15.34 1.79 -21.62
N CYS A 19 -16.25 1.96 -20.66
CA CYS A 19 -17.17 0.90 -20.24
C CYS A 19 -18.46 1.49 -19.64
N SER A 20 -19.47 0.66 -19.51
CA SER A 20 -20.69 0.98 -18.77
C SER A 20 -20.43 0.93 -17.25
N ALA A 21 -21.39 1.39 -16.45
CA ALA A 21 -21.40 1.24 -15.00
C ALA A 21 -21.31 -0.24 -14.58
N GLN A 22 -22.10 -1.10 -15.22
CA GLN A 22 -22.12 -2.55 -14.95
C GLN A 22 -20.79 -3.21 -15.28
N ASP A 23 -20.20 -2.85 -16.43
CA ASP A 23 -18.90 -3.38 -16.82
C ASP A 23 -17.79 -2.93 -15.88
N PHE A 24 -17.84 -1.68 -15.38
CA PHE A 24 -16.87 -1.18 -14.40
C PHE A 24 -16.95 -1.99 -13.10
N ASP A 25 -18.16 -2.22 -12.59
CA ASP A 25 -18.38 -3.03 -11.38
C ASP A 25 -17.93 -4.49 -11.57
N ALA A 26 -18.13 -5.04 -12.77
CA ALA A 26 -17.66 -6.39 -13.13
C ALA A 26 -16.12 -6.44 -13.22
N LEU A 27 -15.50 -5.44 -13.86
CA LEU A 27 -14.04 -5.32 -13.98
C LEU A 27 -13.34 -5.26 -12.62
N SER A 28 -13.91 -4.48 -11.68
CA SER A 28 -13.37 -4.35 -10.33
C SER A 28 -13.30 -5.71 -9.61
N ARG A 29 -14.31 -6.56 -9.78
CA ARG A 29 -14.33 -7.93 -9.21
C ARG A 29 -13.40 -8.87 -9.96
N ARG A 30 -13.48 -8.88 -11.29
CA ARG A 30 -12.65 -9.77 -12.13
C ARG A 30 -11.15 -9.56 -11.94
N ALA A 31 -10.73 -8.32 -11.73
CA ALA A 31 -9.32 -8.00 -11.44
C ALA A 31 -8.78 -8.69 -10.16
N LEU A 32 -9.65 -9.09 -9.25
CA LEU A 32 -9.28 -9.79 -8.02
C LEU A 32 -9.37 -11.31 -8.12
N GLU A 33 -10.20 -11.80 -9.04
CA GLU A 33 -10.51 -13.22 -9.21
C GLU A 33 -9.66 -13.88 -10.33
N GLU A 34 -9.32 -13.12 -11.37
CA GLU A 34 -8.61 -13.67 -12.53
C GLU A 34 -7.11 -13.84 -12.25
N ASP A 35 -6.54 -14.91 -12.83
CA ASP A 35 -5.09 -15.10 -12.85
C ASP A 35 -4.43 -13.94 -13.61
N PRO A 36 -3.51 -13.19 -12.97
CA PRO A 36 -2.83 -12.07 -13.62
C PRO A 36 -1.94 -12.51 -14.79
N GLY A 37 -1.75 -13.80 -15.01
CA GLY A 37 -0.92 -14.37 -16.07
C GLY A 37 0.57 -14.37 -15.73
N PRO A 38 1.38 -15.01 -16.56
CA PRO A 38 2.81 -15.10 -16.36
C PRO A 38 3.49 -13.74 -16.57
N ARG A 39 4.48 -13.45 -15.74
CA ARG A 39 5.32 -12.27 -15.90
C ARG A 39 6.80 -12.66 -15.79
N ALA A 40 7.58 -12.23 -16.76
CA ALA A 40 9.03 -12.47 -16.82
C ALA A 40 9.78 -11.51 -15.88
N GLU A 41 9.51 -11.54 -14.59
CA GLU A 41 10.24 -10.75 -13.60
C GLU A 41 11.05 -11.64 -12.66
N LYS A 42 12.20 -11.11 -12.22
CA LYS A 42 13.05 -11.81 -11.26
C LYS A 42 12.29 -11.99 -9.95
N LYS A 43 12.19 -13.23 -9.50
CA LYS A 43 11.65 -13.54 -8.18
C LYS A 43 12.48 -12.89 -7.09
N LEU A 44 11.82 -12.50 -6.02
CA LEU A 44 12.45 -11.99 -4.81
C LEU A 44 12.77 -13.15 -3.88
N PRO A 45 14.04 -13.31 -3.41
CA PRO A 45 14.38 -14.36 -2.46
C PRO A 45 13.79 -14.01 -1.08
N TRP A 46 13.00 -14.91 -0.52
CA TRP A 46 12.30 -14.70 0.74
C TRP A 46 12.52 -15.79 1.79
N GLU A 47 13.67 -16.40 1.78
CA GLU A 47 14.04 -17.38 2.80
C GLU A 47 13.85 -16.82 4.21
N GLY A 48 13.00 -17.48 5.00
CA GLY A 48 12.75 -17.15 6.41
C GLY A 48 11.91 -15.91 6.69
N LYS A 49 11.23 -15.30 5.67
CA LYS A 49 10.39 -14.13 5.84
C LYS A 49 8.91 -14.46 5.72
N GLN A 50 8.09 -13.67 6.40
CA GLN A 50 6.64 -13.81 6.35
C GLN A 50 6.07 -13.14 5.09
N VAL A 51 5.26 -13.87 4.33
CA VAL A 51 4.56 -13.35 3.15
C VAL A 51 3.07 -13.28 3.46
N LEU A 52 2.56 -12.06 3.60
CA LEU A 52 1.15 -11.79 3.87
C LEU A 52 0.46 -11.37 2.58
N VAL A 53 -0.61 -12.07 2.22
CA VAL A 53 -1.33 -11.83 0.96
C VAL A 53 -2.78 -11.45 1.22
N ALA A 54 -3.32 -10.59 0.37
CA ALA A 54 -4.75 -10.36 0.33
C ALA A 54 -5.50 -11.69 0.07
N PRO A 55 -6.62 -11.93 0.75
CA PRO A 55 -7.38 -13.18 0.60
C PRO A 55 -8.16 -13.21 -0.72
N CYS A 56 -7.45 -13.12 -1.84
CA CYS A 56 -8.01 -13.22 -3.19
C CYS A 56 -7.08 -13.99 -4.14
N PRO A 57 -7.62 -14.66 -5.17
CA PRO A 57 -6.85 -15.48 -6.10
C PRO A 57 -5.71 -14.74 -6.79
N ALA A 58 -5.96 -13.52 -7.26
CA ALA A 58 -4.96 -12.71 -7.95
C ALA A 58 -3.74 -12.38 -7.07
N ALA A 59 -3.93 -12.09 -5.77
CA ALA A 59 -2.84 -11.81 -4.84
C ALA A 59 -2.01 -13.08 -4.54
N LYS A 60 -2.67 -14.23 -4.34
CA LYS A 60 -1.99 -15.52 -4.16
C LYS A 60 -1.14 -15.88 -5.36
N ARG A 61 -1.70 -15.73 -6.56
CA ARG A 61 -0.97 -15.99 -7.80
C ARG A 61 0.18 -15.00 -7.98
N THR A 62 0.00 -13.74 -7.61
CA THR A 62 1.09 -12.75 -7.60
C THR A 62 2.22 -13.19 -6.68
N ALA A 63 1.92 -13.72 -5.49
CA ALA A 63 2.92 -14.25 -4.57
C ALA A 63 3.73 -15.40 -5.20
N GLU A 64 3.04 -16.39 -5.77
CA GLU A 64 3.68 -17.55 -6.43
C GLU A 64 4.63 -17.15 -7.57
N LEU A 65 4.26 -16.10 -8.32
CA LEU A 65 5.06 -15.61 -9.45
C LEU A 65 6.28 -14.79 -9.03
N LEU A 66 6.16 -14.01 -7.94
CA LEU A 66 7.16 -13.01 -7.58
C LEU A 66 8.00 -13.36 -6.36
N VAL A 67 7.54 -14.29 -5.53
CA VAL A 67 8.21 -14.66 -4.29
C VAL A 67 8.77 -16.07 -4.43
N ASP A 68 10.04 -16.24 -4.08
CA ASP A 68 10.71 -17.55 -4.09
C ASP A 68 10.94 -17.99 -2.64
N GLY A 69 10.17 -19.00 -2.21
CA GLY A 69 10.17 -19.47 -0.83
C GLY A 69 9.35 -18.57 0.12
N GLY A 70 9.29 -18.99 1.37
CA GLY A 70 8.52 -18.30 2.40
C GLY A 70 7.15 -18.90 2.64
N GLU A 71 6.62 -18.69 3.83
CA GLU A 71 5.28 -19.13 4.21
C GLU A 71 4.26 -18.06 3.81
N VAL A 72 3.44 -18.38 2.81
CA VAL A 72 2.37 -17.50 2.34
C VAL A 72 1.16 -17.67 3.26
N ARG A 73 0.70 -16.57 3.85
CA ARG A 73 -0.46 -16.54 4.74
C ARG A 73 -1.48 -15.52 4.28
N ASP A 74 -2.76 -15.90 4.31
CA ASP A 74 -3.86 -14.97 4.10
C ASP A 74 -3.93 -13.96 5.24
N GLU A 75 -4.01 -12.67 4.89
CA GLU A 75 -4.10 -11.58 5.84
C GLU A 75 -5.42 -10.84 5.66
N PRO A 76 -6.37 -10.97 6.57
CA PRO A 76 -7.69 -10.33 6.44
C PRO A 76 -7.62 -8.80 6.34
N LEU A 77 -6.64 -8.17 6.99
CA LEU A 77 -6.45 -6.71 6.89
C LEU A 77 -5.97 -6.25 5.51
N LEU A 78 -5.47 -7.18 4.68
CA LEU A 78 -5.15 -6.96 3.27
C LEU A 78 -6.33 -7.24 2.34
N ALA A 79 -7.54 -7.51 2.86
CA ALA A 79 -8.72 -7.74 2.02
C ALA A 79 -8.84 -6.68 0.91
N PRO A 80 -9.04 -7.09 -0.35
CA PRO A 80 -8.98 -6.18 -1.48
C PRO A 80 -10.11 -5.16 -1.45
N VAL A 81 -9.80 -3.93 -1.87
CA VAL A 81 -10.78 -2.85 -1.98
C VAL A 81 -11.46 -2.93 -3.33
N THR A 82 -12.76 -3.25 -3.34
CA THR A 82 -13.56 -3.23 -4.56
C THR A 82 -14.07 -1.83 -4.85
N GLU A 83 -14.18 -1.50 -6.14
CA GLU A 83 -14.77 -0.23 -6.59
C GLU A 83 -16.15 -0.46 -7.17
N ARG A 84 -17.05 0.50 -6.93
CA ARG A 84 -18.36 0.56 -7.60
C ARG A 84 -18.48 1.81 -8.43
N SER A 85 -19.28 1.71 -9.48
CA SER A 85 -19.63 2.85 -10.35
C SER A 85 -20.25 3.98 -9.53
N ALA A 86 -19.80 5.19 -9.80
CA ALA A 86 -20.23 6.37 -9.06
C ALA A 86 -21.64 6.86 -9.46
N LEU A 87 -22.08 6.51 -10.65
CA LEU A 87 -23.36 6.91 -11.25
C LEU A 87 -23.77 5.85 -12.29
N ASP A 88 -24.97 5.94 -12.79
CA ASP A 88 -25.46 5.07 -13.84
C ASP A 88 -25.19 5.71 -15.21
N SER A 89 -24.43 5.04 -16.05
CA SER A 89 -24.11 5.48 -17.41
C SER A 89 -23.72 4.29 -18.28
N ASP A 90 -24.08 4.36 -19.55
CA ASP A 90 -23.83 3.30 -20.52
C ASP A 90 -22.39 3.30 -21.06
N SER A 91 -21.71 4.44 -21.04
CA SER A 91 -20.34 4.52 -21.54
C SER A 91 -19.59 5.76 -21.06
N LEU A 92 -18.65 5.55 -20.15
CA LEU A 92 -17.70 6.60 -19.74
C LEU A 92 -16.26 6.06 -19.80
N PRO A 93 -15.25 6.95 -19.91
CA PRO A 93 -13.85 6.53 -19.85
C PRO A 93 -13.54 5.83 -18.54
N LEU A 94 -12.74 4.77 -18.58
CA LEU A 94 -12.35 4.01 -17.37
C LEU A 94 -11.67 4.89 -16.30
N TRP A 95 -10.86 5.86 -16.71
CA TRP A 95 -10.23 6.80 -15.77
C TRP A 95 -11.26 7.64 -15.01
N PHE A 96 -12.38 8.01 -15.67
CA PHE A 96 -13.45 8.76 -15.02
C PHE A 96 -14.10 7.94 -13.91
N TRP A 97 -14.42 6.67 -14.17
CA TRP A 97 -15.00 5.77 -13.18
C TRP A 97 -14.11 5.66 -11.93
N ARG A 98 -12.80 5.47 -12.12
CA ARG A 98 -11.83 5.37 -11.04
C ARG A 98 -11.72 6.65 -10.22
N GLU A 99 -11.69 7.82 -10.88
CA GLU A 99 -11.64 9.10 -10.17
C GLU A 99 -12.93 9.35 -9.39
N ALA A 100 -14.09 9.11 -10.01
CA ALA A 100 -15.37 9.30 -9.36
C ALA A 100 -15.53 8.36 -8.15
N ALA A 101 -15.14 7.07 -8.28
CA ALA A 101 -15.12 6.13 -7.16
C ALA A 101 -14.16 6.59 -6.04
N ARG A 102 -12.97 7.10 -6.40
CA ARG A 102 -11.99 7.63 -5.45
C ARG A 102 -12.55 8.84 -4.66
N ILE A 103 -13.21 9.78 -5.36
CA ILE A 103 -13.84 10.93 -4.73
C ILE A 103 -14.94 10.48 -3.77
N GLN A 104 -15.80 9.55 -4.20
CA GLN A 104 -16.86 9.01 -3.36
C GLN A 104 -16.35 8.29 -2.12
N ARG A 105 -15.28 7.49 -2.24
CA ARG A 105 -14.61 6.88 -1.07
C ARG A 105 -14.09 7.95 -0.12
N GLY A 106 -13.46 9.00 -0.65
CA GLY A 106 -12.97 10.12 0.14
C GLY A 106 -14.09 10.86 0.89
N ALA A 107 -15.24 10.99 0.27
CA ALA A 107 -16.44 11.61 0.86
C ALA A 107 -17.25 10.67 1.79
N GLY A 108 -16.87 9.39 1.90
CA GLY A 108 -17.61 8.41 2.71
C GLY A 108 -18.98 8.04 2.13
N SER A 109 -19.13 8.07 0.81
CA SER A 109 -20.40 7.72 0.14
C SER A 109 -20.73 6.24 0.36
N SER A 110 -21.98 5.96 0.74
CA SER A 110 -22.52 4.59 0.92
C SER A 110 -22.60 3.81 -0.40
N ARG A 111 -22.41 4.45 -1.54
CA ARG A 111 -22.33 3.78 -2.84
C ARG A 111 -21.04 2.96 -2.98
N GLN A 112 -19.97 3.36 -2.32
CA GLN A 112 -18.74 2.58 -2.27
C GLN A 112 -18.80 1.55 -1.15
N PRO A 113 -18.27 0.33 -1.36
CA PRO A 113 -18.28 -0.74 -0.35
C PRO A 113 -17.51 -0.37 0.92
N GLU A 114 -16.47 0.44 0.78
CA GLU A 114 -15.59 0.86 1.87
C GLU A 114 -15.17 2.32 1.66
N SER A 115 -15.20 3.12 2.72
CA SER A 115 -14.72 4.50 2.70
C SER A 115 -13.19 4.55 2.84
N ARG A 116 -12.59 5.67 2.43
CA ARG A 116 -11.16 5.89 2.64
C ARG A 116 -10.76 5.81 4.12
N LYS A 117 -11.65 6.24 5.03
CA LYS A 117 -11.40 6.20 6.48
C LYS A 117 -11.29 4.77 6.99
N GLU A 118 -12.14 3.87 6.51
CA GLU A 118 -12.12 2.45 6.87
C GLU A 118 -10.88 1.75 6.32
N ILE A 119 -10.52 2.01 5.05
CA ILE A 119 -9.29 1.48 4.44
C ILE A 119 -8.06 1.95 5.22
N ALA A 120 -8.01 3.25 5.57
CA ALA A 120 -6.93 3.82 6.35
C ALA A 120 -6.82 3.22 7.76
N ALA A 121 -7.95 2.91 8.39
CA ALA A 121 -7.99 2.25 9.70
C ALA A 121 -7.42 0.82 9.64
N ARG A 122 -7.78 0.04 8.59
CA ARG A 122 -7.21 -1.29 8.36
C ARG A 122 -5.69 -1.24 8.12
N ALA A 123 -5.26 -0.30 7.27
CA ALA A 123 -3.85 -0.10 6.98
C ALA A 123 -3.06 0.28 8.25
N GLU A 124 -3.62 1.14 9.09
CA GLU A 124 -3.04 1.55 10.36
C GLU A 124 -2.93 0.38 11.35
N GLN A 125 -3.99 -0.42 11.46
CA GLN A 125 -4.00 -1.61 12.31
C GLN A 125 -2.95 -2.64 11.88
N LEU A 126 -2.82 -2.89 10.58
CA LEU A 126 -1.81 -3.79 10.04
C LEU A 126 -0.40 -3.28 10.32
N MET A 127 -0.12 -2.00 10.04
CA MET A 127 1.19 -1.41 10.28
C MET A 127 1.58 -1.45 11.76
N ALA A 128 0.64 -1.18 12.67
CA ALA A 128 0.88 -1.25 14.11
C ALA A 128 1.25 -2.67 14.56
N ARG A 129 0.54 -3.69 14.04
CA ARG A 129 0.84 -5.10 14.35
C ARG A 129 2.21 -5.52 13.84
N LEU A 130 2.54 -5.19 12.58
CA LEU A 130 3.84 -5.53 11.99
C LEU A 130 5.01 -4.87 12.76
N GLU A 131 4.82 -3.66 13.23
CA GLU A 131 5.82 -2.99 14.08
C GLU A 131 6.03 -3.71 15.41
N GLY A 132 4.96 -4.24 16.02
CA GLY A 132 5.07 -5.04 17.25
C GLY A 132 5.77 -6.38 17.04
N GLU A 133 5.67 -6.96 15.84
CA GLU A 133 6.35 -8.21 15.50
C GLU A 133 7.83 -8.04 15.14
N GLU A 134 8.23 -6.84 14.71
CA GLU A 134 9.60 -6.46 14.31
C GLU A 134 10.25 -7.35 13.23
N LYS A 135 9.46 -8.11 12.48
CA LYS A 135 9.92 -9.05 11.46
C LYS A 135 9.92 -8.43 10.06
N ASP A 136 10.89 -8.82 9.26
CA ASP A 136 10.88 -8.49 7.84
C ASP A 136 9.74 -9.25 7.15
N CYS A 137 8.93 -8.55 6.33
CA CYS A 137 7.77 -9.14 5.67
C CYS A 137 7.54 -8.63 4.25
N VAL A 138 6.75 -9.40 3.50
CA VAL A 138 6.16 -9.00 2.22
C VAL A 138 4.68 -8.86 2.38
N LEU A 139 4.12 -7.79 1.86
CA LEU A 139 2.69 -7.55 1.76
C LEU A 139 2.29 -7.55 0.29
N ILE A 140 1.28 -8.33 -0.07
CA ILE A 140 0.71 -8.34 -1.41
C ILE A 140 -0.74 -7.89 -1.30
N ALA A 141 -1.01 -6.69 -1.82
CA ALA A 141 -2.30 -6.00 -1.70
C ALA A 141 -2.71 -5.37 -3.03
N ASP A 142 -3.98 -5.02 -3.15
CA ASP A 142 -4.44 -4.20 -4.27
C ASP A 142 -3.83 -2.80 -4.26
N CYS A 143 -3.90 -2.10 -5.39
CA CYS A 143 -3.26 -0.80 -5.54
C CYS A 143 -3.86 0.28 -4.63
N ILE A 144 -5.16 0.19 -4.28
CA ILE A 144 -5.85 1.19 -3.45
C ILE A 144 -5.38 1.07 -2.00
N LEU A 145 -5.39 -0.15 -1.46
CA LEU A 145 -4.89 -0.40 -0.11
C LEU A 145 -3.38 -0.14 -0.01
N THR A 146 -2.62 -0.44 -1.07
CA THR A 146 -1.19 -0.12 -1.14
C THR A 146 -0.92 1.37 -0.96
N GLU A 147 -1.70 2.25 -1.59
CA GLU A 147 -1.57 3.70 -1.41
C GLU A 147 -1.75 4.10 0.06
N GLU A 148 -2.78 3.59 0.74
CA GLU A 148 -3.02 3.90 2.16
C GLU A 148 -1.94 3.29 3.08
N LEU A 149 -1.45 2.07 2.80
CA LEU A 149 -0.35 1.46 3.55
C LEU A 149 0.91 2.33 3.48
N LEU A 150 1.21 2.88 2.31
CA LEU A 150 2.37 3.75 2.11
C LEU A 150 2.21 5.11 2.79
N ASP A 151 0.99 5.66 2.81
CA ASP A 151 0.70 6.88 3.54
C ASP A 151 0.87 6.67 5.05
N ARG A 152 0.36 5.56 5.61
CA ARG A 152 0.56 5.19 7.02
C ARG A 152 2.02 4.94 7.35
N ALA A 153 2.73 4.18 6.50
CA ALA A 153 4.16 3.93 6.67
C ALA A 153 4.98 5.24 6.71
N ARG A 154 4.65 6.20 5.85
CA ARG A 154 5.32 7.52 5.84
C ARG A 154 5.11 8.26 7.16
N VAL A 155 3.88 8.30 7.68
CA VAL A 155 3.55 8.93 8.97
C VAL A 155 4.33 8.27 10.12
N ARG A 156 4.58 6.97 10.04
CA ARG A 156 5.32 6.16 11.01
C ARG A 156 6.85 6.21 10.83
N GLY A 157 7.35 7.07 9.94
CA GLY A 157 8.80 7.30 9.75
C GLY A 157 9.49 6.30 8.84
N TYR A 158 8.74 5.52 8.05
CA TYR A 158 9.34 4.70 6.99
C TYR A 158 9.74 5.54 5.79
N THR A 159 10.85 5.17 5.18
CA THR A 159 11.32 5.75 3.93
C THR A 159 11.21 4.72 2.81
N ARG A 160 10.86 5.21 1.62
CA ARG A 160 10.82 4.39 0.40
C ARG A 160 12.18 4.37 -0.25
N ALA A 161 12.56 3.21 -0.79
CA ALA A 161 13.76 3.11 -1.63
C ALA A 161 13.58 3.75 -3.02
N ARG A 162 12.34 4.10 -3.41
CA ARG A 162 12.03 4.71 -4.72
C ARG A 162 11.19 5.97 -4.55
N THR A 163 11.63 7.06 -5.19
CA THR A 163 10.91 8.34 -5.28
C THR A 163 10.08 8.36 -6.56
N GLY A 164 8.76 8.31 -6.44
CA GLY A 164 7.83 8.52 -7.54
C GLY A 164 6.48 9.00 -7.01
N ILE A 165 5.92 10.03 -7.64
CA ILE A 165 4.66 10.69 -7.23
C ILE A 165 3.44 10.02 -7.88
N PHE A 166 3.51 8.78 -8.31
CA PHE A 166 2.45 8.22 -9.14
C PHE A 166 1.65 7.13 -8.44
N ARG A 167 0.39 7.04 -8.83
CA ARG A 167 -0.54 5.98 -8.46
C ARG A 167 0.11 4.63 -8.71
N TYR A 168 0.04 3.78 -7.71
CA TYR A 168 0.61 2.45 -7.81
C TYR A 168 -0.09 1.66 -8.91
N ARG A 169 0.74 0.97 -9.68
CA ARG A 169 0.27 0.12 -10.78
C ARG A 169 0.36 -1.34 -10.37
N PRO A 170 -0.43 -2.21 -10.98
CA PRO A 170 -0.24 -3.65 -10.84
C PRO A 170 1.22 -4.04 -11.02
N TRP A 171 1.68 -5.01 -10.22
CA TRP A 171 3.05 -5.50 -10.18
C TRP A 171 4.11 -4.57 -9.60
N GLU A 172 3.77 -3.37 -9.21
CA GLU A 172 4.75 -2.44 -8.63
C GLU A 172 5.23 -2.91 -7.26
N ARG A 173 6.52 -2.75 -7.00
CA ARG A 173 7.19 -3.19 -5.77
C ARG A 173 7.82 -2.01 -5.07
N VAL A 174 7.57 -1.90 -3.78
CA VAL A 174 8.12 -0.84 -2.93
C VAL A 174 8.79 -1.45 -1.72
N LEU A 175 10.05 -1.10 -1.47
CA LEU A 175 10.73 -1.42 -0.22
C LEU A 175 10.60 -0.26 0.75
N LEU A 176 10.11 -0.56 1.93
CA LEU A 176 10.05 0.34 3.07
C LEU A 176 11.11 -0.03 4.10
N THR A 177 11.86 0.96 4.56
CA THR A 177 12.82 0.81 5.63
C THR A 177 12.54 1.84 6.71
N LYS A 178 12.47 1.41 7.96
CA LYS A 178 12.39 2.34 9.09
C LYS A 178 13.80 2.87 9.35
N ARG A 179 13.97 4.19 9.35
CA ARG A 179 15.23 4.77 9.81
C ARG A 179 15.36 4.43 11.29
N SER A 180 16.34 3.63 11.63
CA SER A 180 16.78 3.55 13.02
C SER A 180 17.31 4.93 13.37
N VAL A 181 16.60 5.65 14.22
CA VAL A 181 17.15 6.85 14.87
C VAL A 181 18.14 6.33 15.90
N HIS A 182 19.30 5.86 15.44
CA HIS A 182 20.44 5.76 16.30
C HIS A 182 20.94 7.20 16.48
N CYS A 183 20.52 7.84 17.56
CA CYS A 183 21.23 8.96 18.13
C CYS A 183 22.56 8.48 18.73
N GLY A 184 23.42 7.91 17.88
CA GLY A 184 24.82 7.67 18.18
C GLY A 184 25.57 8.93 17.79
N GLY A 185 25.75 9.86 18.74
CA GLY A 185 26.59 11.04 18.57
C GLY A 185 26.13 11.98 17.46
N CYS A 186 25.42 13.03 17.79
CA CYS A 186 25.06 14.11 16.88
C CYS A 186 26.29 14.82 16.34
N ALA A 187 26.92 14.28 15.29
CA ALA A 187 27.74 15.06 14.40
C ALA A 187 26.82 15.66 13.34
N HIS A 188 26.49 16.94 13.52
CA HIS A 188 26.02 17.90 12.50
C HIS A 188 25.04 17.40 11.44
N ASN A 189 23.77 17.23 11.75
CA ASN A 189 22.59 17.52 10.92
C ASN A 189 21.31 16.92 11.52
N CYS A 190 21.01 17.24 12.76
CA CYS A 190 19.64 17.11 13.25
C CYS A 190 18.86 18.32 12.74
N LEU A 191 18.40 18.23 11.48
CA LEU A 191 17.45 19.17 10.93
C LEU A 191 16.11 18.96 11.63
N LEU A 192 15.87 19.83 12.61
CA LEU A 192 14.59 20.39 13.02
C LEU A 192 13.37 19.49 12.94
N SER A 193 12.78 19.23 14.10
CA SER A 193 11.43 18.74 14.34
C SER A 193 11.28 17.25 14.68
N ASN A 194 12.01 16.79 15.71
CA ASN A 194 11.52 15.64 16.45
C ASN A 194 11.28 16.07 17.90
N PRO A 195 10.03 16.15 18.41
CA PRO A 195 9.71 16.61 19.75
C PRO A 195 10.26 15.71 20.87
N GLY A 196 10.93 14.61 20.53
CA GLY A 196 11.58 13.67 21.45
C GLY A 196 13.09 13.83 21.60
N CYS A 197 13.73 14.76 20.90
CA CYS A 197 15.19 14.98 21.06
C CYS A 197 15.45 16.00 22.16
N GLY A 198 15.78 15.52 23.38
CA GLY A 198 15.99 16.34 24.57
C GLY A 198 17.20 17.27 24.57
N ILE A 199 17.93 17.41 23.45
CA ILE A 199 19.18 18.20 23.39
C ILE A 199 18.93 19.66 22.96
N GLY A 200 17.69 20.03 22.58
CA GLY A 200 17.37 21.38 22.08
C GLY A 200 16.99 22.41 23.11
N ARG A 201 16.82 22.08 24.39
CA ARG A 201 16.27 23.02 25.39
C ARG A 201 17.29 23.74 26.25
N ASP A 202 18.53 23.29 26.33
CA ASP A 202 19.51 23.88 27.28
C ASP A 202 20.43 24.95 26.67
N LYS A 203 20.30 25.27 25.39
CA LYS A 203 21.15 26.34 24.78
C LYS A 203 20.50 27.72 24.67
N ALA A 204 19.22 27.85 24.99
CA ALA A 204 18.53 29.15 24.96
C ALA A 204 18.61 29.92 26.29
N ALA A 205 19.11 29.32 27.38
CA ALA A 205 19.13 29.92 28.72
C ALA A 205 20.49 30.49 29.15
N ARG A 206 21.48 30.57 28.26
CA ARG A 206 22.81 31.14 28.59
C ARG A 206 23.24 32.24 27.63
N LYS A 207 22.42 33.26 27.44
CA LYS A 207 22.81 34.56 26.88
C LYS A 207 21.89 35.63 27.43
N SER A 208 22.04 35.93 28.71
CA SER A 208 21.69 37.21 29.33
C SER A 208 22.34 37.20 30.69
N ASP A 209 23.59 37.60 30.74
CA ASP A 209 24.31 38.38 31.76
C ASP A 209 25.52 38.99 31.08
#